data_a93c946371c47176d2d37b60f8d3ded6
#
_entry.id   a93c946371c47176d2d37b60f8d3ded6
#
_cell.length_a   1.000
_cell.length_b   1.000
_cell.length_c   1.000
_cell.angle_alpha   90.00
_cell.angle_beta   90.00
_cell.angle_gamma   90.00
#
_symmetry.space_group_name_H-M   'P 1'
#
loop_
_entity.id
_entity.type
_entity.pdbx_description
1 polymer ?
#
loop_
_entity_poly.entity_id
_entity_poly.type
_entity_poly.pdbx_seq_one_letter_code
_entity_poly.pdbx_strand_id
1 'polypeptide(L)'
;ASKPVMEGKGVLFKKFGNVDFFDIEINETDVNKFIEIVASLEPTFGGINLEDIKAPECFEIEEKLIERMNIPVFHDDQHGTAVVIAAGLINALKKAGKELENVKIVISGAGAAAIAGAKLLLSMGAKKEQIFMFDSKGLITVNKDVNTYKKQFAQKEDNTLIETLQGADVFIGLSKAGLLTGEMVKEM
;
A
#
# COMPACT_ATOMS: atom_id res chain seq x y z
N ALA A 1 14.38 -12.92 7.42
CA ALA A 1 12.95 -13.26 7.38
C ALA A 1 12.40 -13.24 5.95
N SER A 2 12.97 -12.45 5.04
CA SER A 2 12.54 -12.31 3.65
C SER A 2 12.75 -13.56 2.79
N LYS A 3 13.81 -14.33 3.03
CA LYS A 3 14.18 -15.48 2.18
C LYS A 3 13.03 -16.47 1.90
N PRO A 4 12.28 -17.01 2.89
CA PRO A 4 11.15 -17.89 2.60
C PRO A 4 10.04 -17.22 1.80
N VAL A 5 9.86 -15.91 1.96
CA VAL A 5 8.88 -15.12 1.18
C VAL A 5 9.32 -15.05 -0.28
N MET A 6 10.60 -14.75 -0.52
CA MET A 6 11.15 -14.65 -1.87
C MET A 6 11.17 -16.00 -2.60
N GLU A 7 11.53 -17.09 -1.91
CA GLU A 7 11.43 -18.45 -2.45
C GLU A 7 9.99 -18.79 -2.85
N GLY A 8 9.01 -18.45 -2.00
CA GLY A 8 7.59 -18.61 -2.30
C GLY A 8 7.14 -17.80 -3.51
N LYS A 9 7.59 -16.55 -3.62
CA LYS A 9 7.32 -15.71 -4.79
C LYS A 9 7.89 -16.30 -6.07
N GLY A 10 9.13 -16.82 -6.03
CA GLY A 10 9.74 -17.50 -7.18
C GLY A 10 8.88 -18.63 -7.72
N VAL A 11 8.33 -19.45 -6.82
CA VAL A 11 7.39 -20.54 -7.18
C VAL A 11 6.13 -20.00 -7.84
N LEU A 12 5.54 -18.92 -7.30
CA LEU A 12 4.32 -18.32 -7.83
C LEU A 12 4.56 -17.65 -9.19
N PHE A 13 5.63 -16.91 -9.35
CA PHE A 13 6.03 -16.30 -10.64
C PHE A 13 6.19 -17.35 -11.72
N LYS A 14 6.88 -18.46 -11.39
CA LYS A 14 7.06 -19.55 -12.36
C LYS A 14 5.74 -20.26 -12.67
N LYS A 15 4.96 -20.62 -11.64
CA LYS A 15 3.74 -21.41 -11.79
C LYS A 15 2.62 -20.66 -12.52
N PHE A 16 2.42 -19.39 -12.20
CA PHE A 16 1.29 -18.61 -12.73
C PHE A 16 1.66 -17.69 -13.88
N GLY A 17 2.87 -17.13 -13.90
CA GLY A 17 3.35 -16.22 -14.93
C GLY A 17 4.25 -16.87 -15.96
N ASN A 18 4.76 -18.08 -15.71
CA ASN A 18 5.83 -18.71 -16.49
C ASN A 18 7.07 -17.80 -16.66
N VAL A 19 7.34 -17.01 -15.63
CA VAL A 19 8.49 -16.10 -15.56
C VAL A 19 9.61 -16.78 -14.78
N ASP A 20 10.83 -16.72 -15.28
CA ASP A 20 12.00 -17.15 -14.53
C ASP A 20 12.33 -16.11 -13.46
N PHE A 21 12.48 -16.57 -12.23
CA PHE A 21 12.67 -15.75 -11.06
C PHE A 21 14.03 -16.04 -10.42
N PHE A 22 14.72 -14.99 -10.02
CA PHE A 22 15.98 -15.05 -9.29
C PHE A 22 15.84 -14.34 -7.96
N ASP A 23 16.04 -15.08 -6.90
CA ASP A 23 15.98 -14.62 -5.53
C ASP A 23 17.32 -13.96 -5.15
N ILE A 24 17.29 -12.65 -4.90
CA ILE A 24 18.50 -11.86 -4.60
C ILE A 24 18.28 -11.06 -3.31
N GLU A 25 18.89 -11.52 -2.21
CA GLU A 25 18.85 -10.79 -0.95
C GLU A 25 20.07 -9.87 -0.84
N ILE A 26 19.79 -8.59 -0.62
CA ILE A 26 20.80 -7.54 -0.53
C ILE A 26 20.96 -7.11 0.93
N ASN A 27 22.14 -7.32 1.51
CA ASN A 27 22.47 -6.88 2.87
C ASN A 27 23.01 -5.45 2.88
N GLU A 28 22.15 -4.50 2.50
CA GLU A 28 22.43 -3.06 2.52
C GLU A 28 21.24 -2.30 3.09
N THR A 29 21.49 -1.31 3.96
CA THR A 29 20.46 -0.47 4.59
C THR A 29 20.53 0.99 4.16
N ASP A 30 21.62 1.41 3.53
CA ASP A 30 21.73 2.73 2.93
C ASP A 30 20.94 2.76 1.62
N VAL A 31 19.97 3.68 1.55
CA VAL A 31 19.02 3.78 0.43
C VAL A 31 19.76 4.01 -0.90
N ASN A 32 20.74 4.90 -0.93
CA ASN A 32 21.44 5.23 -2.18
C ASN A 32 22.32 4.06 -2.65
N LYS A 33 23.02 3.39 -1.74
CA LYS A 33 23.81 2.21 -2.10
C LYS A 33 22.92 1.05 -2.56
N PHE A 34 21.77 0.85 -1.90
CA PHE A 34 20.80 -0.15 -2.33
C PHE A 34 20.34 0.09 -3.76
N ILE A 35 19.98 1.34 -4.08
CA ILE A 35 19.58 1.75 -5.44
C ILE A 35 20.71 1.49 -6.45
N GLU A 36 21.98 1.82 -6.13
CA GLU A 36 23.12 1.54 -6.99
C GLU A 36 23.29 0.04 -7.29
N ILE A 37 23.16 -0.79 -6.25
CA ILE A 37 23.27 -2.25 -6.38
C ILE A 37 22.16 -2.78 -7.30
N VAL A 38 20.90 -2.43 -7.02
CA VAL A 38 19.76 -2.91 -7.83
C VAL A 38 19.86 -2.43 -9.28
N ALA A 39 20.17 -1.17 -9.51
CA ALA A 39 20.31 -0.62 -10.85
C ALA A 39 21.42 -1.31 -11.66
N SER A 40 22.49 -1.77 -10.99
CA SER A 40 23.59 -2.50 -11.67
C SER A 40 23.18 -3.88 -12.20
N LEU A 41 22.04 -4.42 -11.74
CA LEU A 41 21.51 -5.72 -12.19
C LEU A 41 20.72 -5.63 -13.50
N GLU A 42 20.37 -4.43 -13.96
CA GLU A 42 19.53 -4.21 -15.15
C GLU A 42 19.94 -5.04 -16.38
N PRO A 43 21.24 -5.18 -16.75
CA PRO A 43 21.63 -5.91 -17.95
C PRO A 43 21.22 -7.40 -17.96
N THR A 44 20.93 -7.97 -16.79
CA THR A 44 20.59 -9.39 -16.64
C THR A 44 19.08 -9.63 -16.65
N PHE A 45 18.28 -8.66 -16.19
CA PHE A 45 16.87 -8.88 -15.88
C PHE A 45 15.91 -8.10 -16.77
N GLY A 46 14.72 -8.66 -17.00
CA GLY A 46 13.61 -8.02 -17.68
C GLY A 46 12.69 -7.21 -16.77
N GLY A 47 12.89 -7.27 -15.46
CA GLY A 47 12.13 -6.52 -14.46
C GLY A 47 12.63 -6.80 -13.05
N ILE A 48 12.30 -5.91 -12.12
CA ILE A 48 12.66 -6.00 -10.69
C ILE A 48 11.39 -6.04 -9.85
N ASN A 49 11.25 -7.03 -8.97
CA ASN A 49 10.28 -7.04 -7.89
C ASN A 49 10.97 -6.68 -6.58
N LEU A 50 10.62 -5.55 -6.00
CA LEU A 50 11.06 -5.15 -4.67
C LEU A 50 10.12 -5.76 -3.61
N GLU A 51 10.69 -6.24 -2.52
CA GLU A 51 9.95 -6.92 -1.45
C GLU A 51 10.57 -6.62 -0.08
N ASP A 52 9.75 -6.60 0.95
CA ASP A 52 10.17 -6.46 2.36
C ASP A 52 10.99 -5.19 2.67
N ILE A 53 10.80 -4.12 1.90
CA ILE A 53 11.43 -2.83 2.16
C ILE A 53 10.46 -1.97 2.96
N LYS A 54 10.89 -1.53 4.14
CA LYS A 54 10.03 -0.74 5.04
C LYS A 54 9.69 0.65 4.48
N ALA A 55 8.54 1.19 4.87
CA ALA A 55 8.22 2.58 4.64
C ALA A 55 8.89 3.48 5.72
N PRO A 56 9.36 4.72 5.38
CA PRO A 56 9.12 5.39 4.09
C PRO A 56 10.16 5.10 3.00
N GLU A 57 11.24 4.40 3.30
CA GLU A 57 12.38 4.18 2.39
C GLU A 57 11.98 3.48 1.09
N CYS A 58 10.99 2.58 1.16
CA CYS A 58 10.49 1.85 -0.01
C CYS A 58 9.94 2.77 -1.12
N PHE A 59 9.35 3.90 -0.76
CA PHE A 59 8.82 4.85 -1.74
C PHE A 59 9.96 5.51 -2.53
N GLU A 60 10.97 6.02 -1.81
CA GLU A 60 12.13 6.66 -2.43
C GLU A 60 12.92 5.69 -3.31
N ILE A 61 13.12 4.46 -2.82
CA ILE A 61 13.85 3.42 -3.56
C ILE A 61 13.13 3.10 -4.87
N GLU A 62 11.83 2.85 -4.81
CA GLU A 62 11.05 2.52 -6.00
C GLU A 62 11.02 3.68 -6.99
N GLU A 63 10.70 4.91 -6.54
CA GLU A 63 10.65 6.11 -7.38
C GLU A 63 11.98 6.32 -8.12
N LYS A 64 13.12 6.26 -7.41
CA LYS A 64 14.45 6.45 -8.01
C LYS A 64 14.84 5.31 -8.96
N LEU A 65 14.46 4.07 -8.66
CA LEU A 65 14.75 2.96 -9.57
C LEU A 65 13.89 3.02 -10.83
N ILE A 66 12.62 3.39 -10.74
CA ILE A 66 11.74 3.61 -11.91
C ILE A 66 12.31 4.72 -12.82
N GLU A 67 12.80 5.83 -12.22
CA GLU A 67 13.40 6.92 -12.99
C GLU A 67 14.71 6.53 -13.67
N ARG A 68 15.47 5.64 -13.07
CA ARG A 68 16.83 5.30 -13.51
C ARG A 68 16.91 4.11 -14.45
N MET A 69 16.04 3.11 -14.26
CA MET A 69 16.09 1.85 -15.00
C MET A 69 15.18 1.86 -16.22
N ASN A 70 15.59 1.17 -17.28
CA ASN A 70 14.80 1.01 -18.51
C ASN A 70 13.95 -0.26 -18.53
N ILE A 71 13.94 -1.00 -17.40
CA ILE A 71 13.11 -2.18 -17.17
C ILE A 71 12.07 -1.88 -16.09
N PRO A 72 10.92 -2.57 -16.07
CA PRO A 72 9.91 -2.38 -15.03
C PRO A 72 10.46 -2.63 -13.63
N VAL A 73 10.14 -1.72 -12.70
CA VAL A 73 10.39 -1.88 -11.26
C VAL A 73 9.05 -1.87 -10.54
N PHE A 74 8.82 -2.83 -9.68
CA PHE A 74 7.56 -3.05 -8.99
C PHE A 74 7.81 -3.38 -7.52
N HIS A 75 7.12 -2.71 -6.61
CA HIS A 75 7.18 -3.01 -5.18
C HIS A 75 5.88 -3.70 -4.74
N ASP A 76 5.94 -4.98 -4.44
CA ASP A 76 4.73 -5.78 -4.21
C ASP A 76 3.96 -5.38 -2.94
N ASP A 77 4.66 -5.07 -1.84
CA ASP A 77 4.01 -4.58 -0.61
C ASP A 77 3.23 -3.26 -0.81
N GLN A 78 3.56 -2.51 -1.85
CA GLN A 78 2.78 -1.34 -2.26
C GLN A 78 1.68 -1.74 -3.25
N HIS A 79 2.08 -2.13 -4.44
CA HIS A 79 1.19 -2.24 -5.60
C HIS A 79 0.43 -3.54 -5.67
N GLY A 80 1.03 -4.68 -5.27
CA GLY A 80 0.33 -5.96 -5.20
C GLY A 80 -0.85 -5.89 -4.24
N THR A 81 -0.61 -5.39 -3.03
CA THR A 81 -1.68 -5.19 -2.04
C THR A 81 -2.72 -4.17 -2.52
N ALA A 82 -2.30 -3.07 -3.16
CA ALA A 82 -3.23 -2.07 -3.71
C ALA A 82 -4.15 -2.67 -4.77
N VAL A 83 -3.64 -3.49 -5.68
CA VAL A 83 -4.42 -4.19 -6.71
C VAL A 83 -5.47 -5.12 -6.09
N VAL A 84 -5.10 -5.88 -5.07
CA VAL A 84 -6.03 -6.80 -4.39
C VAL A 84 -7.14 -6.03 -3.66
N ILE A 85 -6.78 -4.92 -2.97
CA ILE A 85 -7.75 -4.02 -2.33
C ILE A 85 -8.74 -3.48 -3.37
N ALA A 86 -8.24 -2.92 -4.46
CA ALA A 86 -9.08 -2.33 -5.51
C ALA A 86 -10.01 -3.39 -6.15
N ALA A 87 -9.49 -4.57 -6.47
CA ALA A 87 -10.28 -5.66 -7.05
C ALA A 87 -11.41 -6.12 -6.12
N GLY A 88 -11.11 -6.26 -4.81
CA GLY A 88 -12.12 -6.60 -3.79
C GLY A 88 -13.17 -5.49 -3.66
N LEU A 89 -12.75 -4.24 -3.58
CA LEU A 89 -13.63 -3.10 -3.39
C LEU A 89 -14.56 -2.87 -4.59
N ILE A 90 -14.07 -2.93 -5.83
CA ILE A 90 -14.90 -2.79 -7.04
C ILE A 90 -16.06 -3.79 -7.00
N ASN A 91 -15.76 -5.06 -6.70
CA ASN A 91 -16.78 -6.08 -6.66
C ASN A 91 -17.75 -5.91 -5.49
N ALA A 92 -17.28 -5.50 -4.33
CA ALA A 92 -18.11 -5.21 -3.16
C ALA A 92 -19.06 -4.03 -3.44
N LEU A 93 -18.56 -2.94 -3.99
CA LEU A 93 -19.36 -1.76 -4.35
C LEU A 93 -20.43 -2.10 -5.39
N LYS A 94 -20.07 -2.83 -6.44
CA LYS A 94 -21.02 -3.31 -7.45
C LYS A 94 -22.16 -4.11 -6.81
N LYS A 95 -21.82 -5.02 -5.88
CA LYS A 95 -22.81 -5.83 -5.17
C LYS A 95 -23.68 -4.98 -4.23
N ALA A 96 -23.11 -3.97 -3.60
CA ALA A 96 -23.81 -3.05 -2.70
C ALA A 96 -24.62 -1.96 -3.42
N GLY A 97 -24.48 -1.82 -4.75
CA GLY A 97 -25.11 -0.74 -5.52
C GLY A 97 -24.58 0.65 -5.17
N LYS A 98 -23.28 0.73 -4.78
CA LYS A 98 -22.64 1.99 -4.39
C LYS A 98 -21.55 2.37 -5.39
N GLU A 99 -21.35 3.67 -5.59
CA GLU A 99 -20.31 4.21 -6.45
C GLU A 99 -19.11 4.67 -5.64
N LEU A 100 -17.88 4.39 -6.14
CA LEU A 100 -16.62 4.67 -5.43
C LEU A 100 -16.48 6.15 -5.04
N GLU A 101 -16.95 7.05 -5.87
CA GLU A 101 -16.90 8.50 -5.62
C GLU A 101 -17.79 8.99 -4.45
N ASN A 102 -18.71 8.15 -3.97
CA ASN A 102 -19.70 8.51 -2.96
C ASN A 102 -19.55 7.76 -1.64
N VAL A 103 -18.54 6.88 -1.52
CA VAL A 103 -18.33 6.05 -0.32
C VAL A 103 -17.33 6.65 0.62
N LYS A 104 -17.60 6.54 1.92
CA LYS A 104 -16.68 6.89 3.00
C LYS A 104 -15.78 5.69 3.30
N ILE A 105 -14.48 5.89 3.16
CA ILE A 105 -13.46 4.84 3.29
C ILE A 105 -12.60 5.11 4.53
N VAL A 106 -12.55 4.17 5.44
CA VAL A 106 -11.68 4.22 6.62
C VAL A 106 -10.55 3.19 6.47
N ILE A 107 -9.32 3.66 6.52
CA ILE A 107 -8.12 2.81 6.38
C ILE A 107 -7.37 2.78 7.71
N SER A 108 -7.25 1.60 8.31
CA SER A 108 -6.44 1.38 9.50
C SER A 108 -5.06 0.86 9.10
N GLY A 109 -4.07 1.72 9.22
CA GLY A 109 -2.70 1.57 8.74
C GLY A 109 -2.30 2.74 7.84
N ALA A 110 -1.04 3.13 7.87
CA ALA A 110 -0.48 4.19 7.04
C ALA A 110 0.96 3.84 6.57
N GLY A 111 1.16 2.56 6.29
CA GLY A 111 2.37 2.01 5.69
C GLY A 111 2.32 1.99 4.16
N ALA A 112 3.24 1.24 3.56
CA ALA A 112 3.38 1.11 2.11
C ALA A 112 2.08 0.72 1.42
N ALA A 113 1.46 -0.37 1.86
CA ALA A 113 0.20 -0.89 1.30
C ALA A 113 -0.98 0.11 1.42
N ALA A 114 -1.12 0.76 2.58
CA ALA A 114 -2.21 1.70 2.81
C ALA A 114 -2.11 2.94 1.90
N ILE A 115 -0.90 3.49 1.77
CA ILE A 115 -0.64 4.66 0.92
C ILE A 115 -0.83 4.30 -0.55
N ALA A 116 -0.28 3.17 -1.02
CA ALA A 116 -0.44 2.74 -2.39
C ALA A 116 -1.91 2.41 -2.72
N GLY A 117 -2.60 1.72 -1.82
CA GLY A 117 -4.04 1.42 -1.96
C GLY A 117 -4.87 2.70 -2.06
N ALA A 118 -4.66 3.66 -1.16
CA ALA A 118 -5.37 4.94 -1.19
C ALA A 118 -5.07 5.75 -2.47
N LYS A 119 -3.81 5.79 -2.93
CA LYS A 119 -3.43 6.42 -4.22
C LYS A 119 -4.16 5.77 -5.40
N LEU A 120 -4.21 4.43 -5.44
CA LEU A 120 -4.93 3.71 -6.49
C LEU A 120 -6.43 4.01 -6.45
N LEU A 121 -7.06 4.04 -5.29
CA LEU A 121 -8.48 4.39 -5.16
C LEU A 121 -8.76 5.83 -5.62
N LEU A 122 -7.88 6.79 -5.32
CA LEU A 122 -7.98 8.16 -5.84
C LEU A 122 -7.92 8.18 -7.38
N SER A 123 -6.99 7.44 -7.99
CA SER A 123 -6.88 7.37 -9.46
C SER A 123 -8.10 6.73 -10.12
N MET A 124 -8.85 5.92 -9.38
CA MET A 124 -10.09 5.27 -9.82
C MET A 124 -11.34 6.12 -9.58
N GLY A 125 -11.23 7.29 -8.94
CA GLY A 125 -12.34 8.23 -8.73
C GLY A 125 -12.81 8.38 -7.29
N ALA A 126 -12.18 7.75 -6.30
CA ALA A 126 -12.44 8.06 -4.89
C ALA A 126 -12.08 9.52 -4.59
N LYS A 127 -12.82 10.16 -3.69
CA LYS A 127 -12.54 11.54 -3.28
C LYS A 127 -11.64 11.54 -2.03
N LYS A 128 -10.62 12.39 -2.03
CA LYS A 128 -9.67 12.52 -0.91
C LYS A 128 -10.37 12.79 0.42
N GLU A 129 -11.39 13.63 0.41
CA GLU A 129 -12.15 14.05 1.58
C GLU A 129 -12.93 12.90 2.23
N GLN A 130 -13.13 11.81 1.49
CA GLN A 130 -13.83 10.60 1.93
C GLN A 130 -12.88 9.48 2.38
N ILE A 131 -11.56 9.66 2.26
CA ILE A 131 -10.55 8.69 2.71
C ILE A 131 -9.97 9.13 4.05
N PHE A 132 -10.22 8.37 5.09
CA PHE A 132 -9.76 8.60 6.45
C PHE A 132 -8.69 7.56 6.80
N MET A 133 -7.43 8.00 6.93
CA MET A 133 -6.30 7.11 7.18
C MET A 133 -5.79 7.23 8.62
N PHE A 134 -5.67 6.11 9.31
CA PHE A 134 -5.20 6.01 10.69
C PHE A 134 -3.82 5.38 10.76
N ASP A 135 -2.93 5.95 11.54
CA ASP A 135 -1.71 5.30 11.97
C ASP A 135 -1.74 4.97 13.48
N SER A 136 -0.61 4.56 14.06
CA SER A 136 -0.52 4.21 15.48
C SER A 136 -0.81 5.38 16.43
N LYS A 137 -0.81 6.63 15.92
CA LYS A 137 -1.09 7.86 16.67
C LYS A 137 -2.51 8.41 16.43
N GLY A 138 -3.34 7.70 15.68
CA GLY A 138 -4.72 8.07 15.33
C GLY A 138 -4.90 8.57 13.90
N LEU A 139 -5.98 9.31 13.64
CA LEU A 139 -6.31 9.85 12.32
C LEU A 139 -5.18 10.79 11.84
N ILE A 140 -4.79 10.65 10.58
CA ILE A 140 -3.81 11.56 9.98
C ILE A 140 -4.51 12.89 9.67
N THR A 141 -4.05 13.96 10.32
CA THR A 141 -4.59 15.31 10.17
C THR A 141 -3.52 16.32 9.74
N VAL A 142 -3.97 17.47 9.25
CA VAL A 142 -3.08 18.55 8.78
C VAL A 142 -2.14 19.08 9.86
N ASN A 143 -2.54 18.95 11.13
CA ASN A 143 -1.79 19.42 12.29
C ASN A 143 -0.77 18.39 12.83
N LYS A 144 -0.79 17.14 12.33
CA LYS A 144 0.14 16.10 12.76
C LYS A 144 1.43 16.15 11.95
N ASP A 145 2.55 16.02 12.66
CA ASP A 145 3.86 15.86 12.03
C ASP A 145 4.01 14.43 11.50
N VAL A 146 3.82 14.29 10.20
CA VAL A 146 3.93 13.04 9.46
C VAL A 146 4.70 13.26 8.17
N ASN A 147 5.26 12.20 7.60
CA ASN A 147 5.98 12.29 6.33
C ASN A 147 5.05 12.73 5.17
N THR A 148 5.66 13.17 4.07
CA THR A 148 4.97 13.72 2.90
C THR A 148 3.97 12.75 2.26
N TYR A 149 4.26 11.46 2.29
CA TYR A 149 3.38 10.43 1.73
C TYR A 149 2.08 10.31 2.52
N LYS A 150 2.14 10.32 3.85
CA LYS A 150 0.96 10.33 4.72
C LYS A 150 0.19 11.64 4.63
N LYS A 151 0.90 12.77 4.54
CA LYS A 151 0.31 14.11 4.51
C LYS A 151 -0.66 14.32 3.35
N GLN A 152 -0.52 13.57 2.28
CA GLN A 152 -1.45 13.59 1.15
C GLN A 152 -2.89 13.22 1.55
N PHE A 153 -3.06 12.41 2.61
CA PHE A 153 -4.35 11.94 3.11
C PHE A 153 -4.80 12.64 4.39
N ALA A 154 -4.13 13.73 4.77
CA ALA A 154 -4.45 14.44 6.00
C ALA A 154 -5.84 15.09 5.94
N GLN A 155 -6.63 14.87 7.00
CA GLN A 155 -7.93 15.45 7.23
C GLN A 155 -7.81 16.75 8.04
N LYS A 156 -8.84 17.60 7.99
CA LYS A 156 -8.85 18.88 8.73
C LYS A 156 -9.16 18.69 10.21
N GLU A 157 -10.09 17.79 10.52
CA GLU A 157 -10.58 17.53 11.87
C GLU A 157 -9.98 16.23 12.41
N ASP A 158 -9.72 16.18 13.72
CA ASP A 158 -9.23 14.98 14.40
C ASP A 158 -10.43 14.26 15.04
N ASN A 159 -10.60 13.00 14.66
CA ASN A 159 -11.66 12.13 15.14
C ASN A 159 -11.05 10.79 15.59
N THR A 160 -11.68 10.15 16.55
CA THR A 160 -11.35 8.77 16.91
C THR A 160 -11.75 7.78 15.81
N LEU A 161 -11.22 6.56 15.86
CA LEU A 161 -11.60 5.52 14.92
C LEU A 161 -13.10 5.22 14.99
N ILE A 162 -13.69 5.16 16.19
CA ILE A 162 -15.10 4.88 16.40
C ILE A 162 -15.98 5.96 15.78
N GLU A 163 -15.67 7.23 16.05
CA GLU A 163 -16.41 8.36 15.47
C GLU A 163 -16.30 8.38 13.94
N THR A 164 -15.11 8.04 13.42
CA THR A 164 -14.90 8.02 11.97
C THR A 164 -15.62 6.86 11.29
N LEU A 165 -15.80 5.73 11.97
CA LEU A 165 -16.52 4.56 11.45
C LEU A 165 -18.02 4.79 11.33
N GLN A 166 -18.59 5.74 12.09
CA GLN A 166 -20.02 6.04 11.98
C GLN A 166 -20.39 6.44 10.58
N GLY A 167 -21.29 5.65 9.96
CA GLY A 167 -21.70 5.83 8.57
C GLY A 167 -20.60 5.61 7.54
N ALA A 168 -19.54 4.91 7.86
CA ALA A 168 -18.53 4.50 6.88
C ALA A 168 -19.06 3.34 6.03
N ASP A 169 -18.77 3.37 4.73
CA ASP A 169 -19.16 2.32 3.80
C ASP A 169 -18.11 1.20 3.69
N VAL A 170 -16.85 1.57 3.92
CA VAL A 170 -15.70 0.69 3.70
C VAL A 170 -14.69 0.82 4.82
N PHE A 171 -14.25 -0.32 5.36
CA PHE A 171 -13.08 -0.40 6.24
C PHE A 171 -11.99 -1.26 5.60
N ILE A 172 -10.77 -0.72 5.53
CA ILE A 172 -9.59 -1.41 5.02
C ILE A 172 -8.58 -1.58 6.16
N GLY A 173 -8.40 -2.81 6.65
CA GLY A 173 -7.52 -3.13 7.77
C GLY A 173 -6.14 -3.57 7.32
N LEU A 174 -5.12 -2.71 7.47
CA LEU A 174 -3.73 -2.93 7.04
C LEU A 174 -2.72 -2.71 8.18
N SER A 175 -3.15 -2.84 9.43
CA SER A 175 -2.30 -2.59 10.59
C SER A 175 -2.14 -3.84 11.46
N LYS A 176 -3.03 -4.05 12.41
CA LYS A 176 -2.98 -5.19 13.34
C LYS A 176 -4.37 -5.80 13.53
N ALA A 177 -4.40 -7.07 13.91
CA ALA A 177 -5.64 -7.78 14.22
C ALA A 177 -6.36 -7.17 15.44
N GLY A 178 -7.68 -7.35 15.51
CA GLY A 178 -8.50 -7.00 16.68
C GLY A 178 -8.81 -5.51 16.87
N LEU A 179 -8.54 -4.65 15.88
CA LEU A 179 -8.91 -3.23 15.95
C LEU A 179 -10.38 -2.97 15.65
N LEU A 180 -10.95 -3.70 14.70
CA LEU A 180 -12.36 -3.60 14.34
C LEU A 180 -13.16 -4.61 15.16
N THR A 181 -14.12 -4.14 15.94
CA THR A 181 -15.03 -4.97 16.73
C THR A 181 -16.38 -5.12 16.06
N GLY A 182 -17.16 -6.14 16.47
CA GLY A 182 -18.52 -6.32 15.95
C GLY A 182 -19.44 -5.12 16.23
N GLU A 183 -19.24 -4.42 17.35
CA GLU A 183 -19.99 -3.21 17.69
C GLU A 183 -19.64 -2.07 16.71
N MET A 184 -18.36 -1.87 16.40
CA MET A 184 -17.94 -0.86 15.42
C MET A 184 -18.52 -1.12 14.01
N VAL A 185 -18.62 -2.39 13.62
CA VAL A 185 -19.21 -2.75 12.28
C VAL A 185 -20.69 -2.42 12.22
N LYS A 186 -21.42 -2.47 13.34
CA LYS A 186 -22.84 -2.11 13.35
C LYS A 186 -23.09 -0.61 13.17
N GLU A 187 -22.10 0.24 13.47
CA GLU A 187 -22.16 1.68 13.30
C GLU A 187 -21.84 2.13 11.86
N MET A 188 -21.30 1.24 11.05
CA MET A 188 -21.02 1.45 9.62
C MET A 188 -22.29 1.28 8.79
#